data_a04ab03f8f1a2ac0340f33a0efb80e05
#
_entry.id   a04ab03f8f1a2ac0340f33a0efb80e05
#
_cell.length_a   1.000
_cell.length_b   1.000
_cell.length_c   1.000
_cell.angle_alpha   90.00
_cell.angle_beta   90.00
_cell.angle_gamma   90.00
#
_symmetry.space_group_name_H-M   'P 1'
#
loop_
_entity.id
_entity.type
_entity.pdbx_description
1 polymer ?
#
loop_
_entity_poly.entity_id
_entity_poly.type
_entity_poly.pdbx_seq_one_letter_code
_entity_poly.pdbx_strand_id
1 'polypeptide(L)'
;MLGFRKTERTPALPDPSELTQAIADAARDVCLDTKAIKRSLPDVAAEVMELCQQSTTDALRVEKSVTRDPFISAQIVSVANSPMFAPRMPIVSVRDAIVRIGLSNVNDIVMMVVTSSTMFRVHGFDEHVTRVTSRFPATALAARLIAQALRLPMESAFTAGLLHDIGDLILLDRCVKTGKIKPEMVKEPVFYSVIMDALRANHAKVGAAVCTIWKLPSSTVEAASHHHDYKLGSHHFSANLVAAADTFADIMGIGVPNKRICDPAEAVFKDLGLKAEQVTSTLDQFGKLLPSVRIFK
;
A
#
# COMPACT_ATOMS: atom_id res chain seq x y z
N MET A 1 58.42 17.08 0.40
CA MET A 1 57.45 16.45 1.36
C MET A 1 56.22 16.04 0.58
N LEU A 2 56.14 14.77 0.21
CA LEU A 2 54.96 14.19 -0.48
C LEU A 2 54.00 13.74 0.61
N GLY A 3 52.89 14.46 0.76
CA GLY A 3 51.82 14.10 1.67
C GLY A 3 51.11 12.84 1.20
N PHE A 4 51.24 11.77 1.97
CA PHE A 4 50.42 10.56 1.83
C PHE A 4 48.96 10.94 2.07
N ARG A 5 48.12 10.95 1.02
CA ARG A 5 46.65 10.90 1.17
C ARG A 5 46.33 9.59 1.87
N LYS A 6 45.79 9.65 3.10
CA LYS A 6 45.12 8.52 3.74
C LYS A 6 43.98 8.11 2.81
N THR A 7 44.14 6.95 2.17
CA THR A 7 43.03 6.27 1.55
C THR A 7 42.07 5.86 2.68
N GLU A 8 40.97 6.61 2.82
CA GLU A 8 39.84 6.16 3.63
C GLU A 8 39.43 4.77 3.12
N ARG A 9 39.68 3.74 3.91
CA ARG A 9 39.19 2.40 3.64
C ARG A 9 37.67 2.50 3.63
N THR A 10 37.05 2.30 2.49
CA THR A 10 35.60 2.03 2.41
C THR A 10 35.27 0.93 3.42
N PRO A 11 34.38 1.14 4.39
CA PRO A 11 34.07 0.12 5.35
C PRO A 11 33.61 -1.13 4.60
N ALA A 12 34.16 -2.29 4.99
CA ALA A 12 33.76 -3.56 4.40
C ALA A 12 32.25 -3.73 4.52
N LEU A 13 31.60 -4.16 3.43
CA LEU A 13 30.18 -4.49 3.45
C LEU A 13 29.98 -5.72 4.39
N PRO A 14 28.84 -5.80 5.10
CA PRO A 14 28.55 -6.92 5.99
C PRO A 14 28.42 -8.23 5.21
N ASP A 15 28.49 -9.36 5.91
CA ASP A 15 28.12 -10.65 5.32
C ASP A 15 26.63 -10.65 4.92
N PRO A 16 26.25 -11.20 3.77
CA PRO A 16 24.85 -11.30 3.33
C PRO A 16 23.93 -11.97 4.37
N SER A 17 24.41 -12.98 5.10
CA SER A 17 23.63 -13.65 6.15
C SER A 17 23.41 -12.75 7.37
N GLU A 18 24.43 -11.97 7.76
CA GLU A 18 24.33 -10.96 8.82
C GLU A 18 23.33 -9.88 8.46
N LEU A 19 23.31 -9.42 7.20
CA LEU A 19 22.36 -8.44 6.71
C LEU A 19 20.93 -8.98 6.75
N THR A 20 20.69 -10.22 6.30
CA THR A 20 19.39 -10.87 6.39
C THR A 20 18.90 -10.92 7.83
N GLN A 21 19.75 -11.32 8.76
CA GLN A 21 19.42 -11.38 10.19
C GLN A 21 19.14 -9.98 10.77
N ALA A 22 19.93 -8.97 10.38
CA ALA A 22 19.74 -7.60 10.83
C ALA A 22 18.39 -7.00 10.38
N ILE A 23 17.93 -7.36 9.17
CA ILE A 23 16.62 -6.95 8.66
C ILE A 23 15.49 -7.69 9.40
N ALA A 24 15.65 -8.99 9.67
CA ALA A 24 14.68 -9.75 10.45
C ALA A 24 14.56 -9.23 11.90
N ASP A 25 15.66 -8.82 12.50
CA ASP A 25 15.68 -8.18 13.82
C ASP A 25 15.00 -6.83 13.79
N ALA A 26 15.25 -6.02 12.75
CA ALA A 26 14.54 -4.76 12.55
C ALA A 26 13.04 -4.96 12.43
N ALA A 27 12.59 -6.01 11.73
CA ALA A 27 11.16 -6.32 11.61
C ALA A 27 10.54 -6.63 12.99
N ARG A 28 11.24 -7.38 13.85
CA ARG A 28 10.79 -7.63 15.23
C ARG A 28 10.73 -6.34 16.04
N ASP A 29 11.76 -5.51 15.95
CA ASP A 29 11.83 -4.22 16.66
C ASP A 29 10.69 -3.30 16.23
N VAL A 30 10.39 -3.22 14.93
CA VAL A 30 9.26 -2.42 14.40
C VAL A 30 7.94 -2.91 14.97
N CYS A 31 7.68 -4.22 14.97
CA CYS A 31 6.43 -4.77 15.51
C CYS A 31 6.21 -4.44 17.00
N LEU A 32 7.28 -4.20 17.76
CA LEU A 32 7.24 -3.84 19.18
C LEU A 32 7.19 -2.31 19.42
N ASP A 33 7.64 -1.50 18.46
CA ASP A 33 7.71 -0.04 18.60
C ASP A 33 6.40 0.64 18.18
N THR A 34 5.37 0.44 19.01
CA THR A 34 4.03 1.02 18.77
C THR A 34 4.03 2.54 18.64
N LYS A 35 4.97 3.24 19.31
CA LYS A 35 5.09 4.71 19.25
C LYS A 35 5.64 5.17 17.89
N ALA A 36 6.63 4.48 17.36
CA ALA A 36 7.17 4.80 16.03
C ALA A 36 6.13 4.56 14.94
N ILE A 37 5.40 3.43 15.01
CA ILE A 37 4.32 3.11 14.06
C ILE A 37 3.20 4.16 14.13
N LYS A 38 2.75 4.57 15.32
CA LYS A 38 1.74 5.63 15.44
C LYS A 38 2.20 6.93 14.79
N ARG A 39 3.45 7.33 14.99
CA ARG A 39 4.01 8.56 14.40
C ARG A 39 4.25 8.48 12.90
N SER A 40 4.22 7.29 12.30
CA SER A 40 4.35 7.16 10.85
C SER A 40 3.06 7.56 10.10
N LEU A 41 1.92 7.66 10.79
CA LEU A 41 0.67 8.15 10.21
C LEU A 41 0.55 9.66 10.46
N PRO A 42 0.36 10.51 9.42
CA PRO A 42 0.13 11.95 9.58
C PRO A 42 -1.10 12.23 10.46
N ASP A 43 -1.02 13.27 11.29
CA ASP A 43 -2.08 13.63 12.25
C ASP A 43 -3.45 13.81 11.59
N VAL A 44 -3.50 14.45 10.41
CA VAL A 44 -4.75 14.62 9.65
C VAL A 44 -5.35 13.29 9.25
N ALA A 45 -4.53 12.35 8.79
CA ALA A 45 -5.00 11.01 8.41
C ALA A 45 -5.52 10.24 9.63
N ALA A 46 -4.80 10.28 10.74
CA ALA A 46 -5.21 9.63 11.99
C ALA A 46 -6.56 10.18 12.48
N GLU A 47 -6.75 11.49 12.42
CA GLU A 47 -8.00 12.15 12.84
C GLU A 47 -9.16 11.82 11.89
N VAL A 48 -8.93 11.83 10.57
CA VAL A 48 -9.97 11.44 9.59
C VAL A 48 -10.39 9.99 9.78
N MET A 49 -9.43 9.08 9.99
CA MET A 49 -9.74 7.68 10.30
C MET A 49 -10.59 7.53 11.55
N GLU A 50 -10.26 8.24 12.62
CA GLU A 50 -11.03 8.22 13.85
C GLU A 50 -12.43 8.78 13.66
N LEU A 51 -12.55 9.92 12.96
CA LEU A 51 -13.84 10.53 12.63
C LEU A 51 -14.70 9.57 11.79
N CYS A 52 -14.17 8.95 10.75
CA CYS A 52 -14.92 8.05 9.88
C CYS A 52 -15.42 6.77 10.58
N GLN A 53 -14.82 6.39 11.72
CA GLN A 53 -15.27 5.26 12.54
C GLN A 53 -16.43 5.64 13.50
N GLN A 54 -16.70 6.92 13.71
CA GLN A 54 -17.75 7.39 14.62
C GLN A 54 -19.10 7.45 13.88
N SER A 55 -20.13 6.77 14.42
CA SER A 55 -21.48 6.77 13.84
C SER A 55 -22.15 8.15 13.82
N THR A 56 -21.67 9.11 14.63
CA THR A 56 -22.17 10.49 14.74
C THR A 56 -21.42 11.49 13.88
N THR A 57 -20.46 11.04 13.07
CA THR A 57 -19.66 11.92 12.20
C THR A 57 -20.47 12.39 10.99
N ASP A 58 -20.28 13.63 10.63
CA ASP A 58 -20.82 14.26 9.42
C ASP A 58 -19.71 14.82 8.51
N ALA A 59 -20.10 15.20 7.30
CA ALA A 59 -19.18 15.75 6.30
C ALA A 59 -18.49 17.05 6.78
N LEU A 60 -19.13 17.84 7.64
CA LEU A 60 -18.58 19.10 8.15
C LEU A 60 -17.39 18.85 9.11
N ARG A 61 -17.49 17.83 9.95
CA ARG A 61 -16.39 17.47 10.88
C ARG A 61 -15.18 16.96 10.10
N VAL A 62 -15.40 16.10 9.11
CA VAL A 62 -14.33 15.58 8.25
C VAL A 62 -13.72 16.69 7.40
N GLU A 63 -14.52 17.60 6.83
CA GLU A 63 -14.04 18.78 6.09
C GLU A 63 -13.08 19.61 6.94
N LYS A 64 -13.42 19.91 8.20
CA LYS A 64 -12.56 20.68 9.09
C LYS A 64 -11.20 20.04 9.34
N SER A 65 -11.14 18.71 9.43
CA SER A 65 -9.88 18.00 9.57
C SER A 65 -9.09 18.01 8.26
N VAL A 66 -9.73 17.64 7.16
CA VAL A 66 -9.12 17.55 5.82
C VAL A 66 -8.55 18.88 5.36
N THR A 67 -9.26 20.00 5.57
CA THR A 67 -8.84 21.34 5.10
C THR A 67 -7.60 21.89 5.80
N ARG A 68 -7.12 21.26 6.86
CA ARG A 68 -5.82 21.59 7.46
C ARG A 68 -4.63 21.16 6.61
N ASP A 69 -4.84 20.22 5.69
CA ASP A 69 -3.83 19.79 4.74
C ASP A 69 -4.28 20.13 3.31
N PRO A 70 -3.64 21.13 2.65
CA PRO A 70 -4.01 21.56 1.30
C PRO A 70 -3.81 20.45 0.25
N PHE A 71 -2.82 19.56 0.44
CA PHE A 71 -2.56 18.48 -0.49
C PHE A 71 -3.66 17.41 -0.42
N ILE A 72 -4.03 16.96 0.78
CA ILE A 72 -5.14 16.03 0.99
C ILE A 72 -6.44 16.63 0.45
N SER A 73 -6.71 17.92 0.73
CA SER A 73 -7.89 18.64 0.22
C SER A 73 -7.98 18.60 -1.31
N ALA A 74 -6.88 18.94 -1.99
CA ALA A 74 -6.83 18.95 -3.46
C ALA A 74 -7.05 17.54 -4.03
N GLN A 75 -6.49 16.52 -3.41
CA GLN A 75 -6.64 15.13 -3.84
C GLN A 75 -8.07 14.62 -3.68
N ILE A 76 -8.75 14.93 -2.57
CA ILE A 76 -10.15 14.58 -2.36
C ILE A 76 -11.04 15.21 -3.46
N VAL A 77 -10.85 16.49 -3.78
CA VAL A 77 -11.58 17.15 -4.85
C VAL A 77 -11.25 16.53 -6.23
N SER A 78 -9.98 16.20 -6.48
CA SER A 78 -9.54 15.56 -7.72
C SER A 78 -10.21 14.19 -7.91
N VAL A 79 -10.22 13.37 -6.86
CA VAL A 79 -10.85 12.04 -6.89
C VAL A 79 -12.36 12.14 -7.09
N ALA A 80 -13.03 13.11 -6.43
CA ALA A 80 -14.47 13.33 -6.60
C ALA A 80 -14.83 13.68 -8.05
N ASN A 81 -13.91 14.29 -8.79
CA ASN A 81 -14.07 14.63 -10.22
C ASN A 81 -13.58 13.51 -11.16
N SER A 82 -13.05 12.41 -10.65
CA SER A 82 -12.57 11.31 -11.48
C SER A 82 -13.71 10.50 -12.12
N PRO A 83 -13.44 9.72 -13.18
CA PRO A 83 -14.40 8.80 -13.78
C PRO A 83 -15.00 7.80 -12.80
N MET A 84 -14.31 7.49 -11.70
CA MET A 84 -14.79 6.59 -10.64
C MET A 84 -16.07 7.13 -9.96
N PHE A 85 -16.18 8.45 -9.78
CA PHE A 85 -17.34 9.11 -9.15
C PHE A 85 -18.23 9.85 -10.16
N ALA A 86 -17.75 10.05 -11.39
CA ALA A 86 -18.46 10.60 -12.56
C ALA A 86 -19.50 11.69 -12.21
N PRO A 87 -19.09 12.84 -11.66
CA PRO A 87 -20.02 13.90 -11.30
C PRO A 87 -20.63 14.53 -12.57
N ARG A 88 -21.92 14.90 -12.49
CA ARG A 88 -22.59 15.59 -13.62
C ARG A 88 -22.06 17.01 -13.87
N MET A 89 -21.54 17.65 -12.82
CA MET A 89 -20.90 18.97 -12.85
C MET A 89 -19.59 18.92 -12.06
N PRO A 90 -18.58 19.73 -12.42
CA PRO A 90 -17.34 19.80 -11.69
C PRO A 90 -17.57 20.17 -10.20
N ILE A 91 -16.96 19.39 -9.31
CA ILE A 91 -16.96 19.63 -7.87
C ILE A 91 -15.77 20.53 -7.55
N VAL A 92 -16.00 21.62 -6.84
CA VAL A 92 -14.98 22.62 -6.51
C VAL A 92 -14.73 22.78 -5.01
N SER A 93 -15.68 22.31 -4.16
CA SER A 93 -15.51 22.40 -2.71
C SER A 93 -15.14 21.05 -2.10
N VAL A 94 -14.35 21.07 -1.01
CA VAL A 94 -14.00 19.87 -0.23
C VAL A 94 -15.25 19.22 0.35
N ARG A 95 -16.21 20.04 0.83
CA ARG A 95 -17.48 19.53 1.39
C ARG A 95 -18.29 18.75 0.36
N ASP A 96 -18.48 19.31 -0.83
CA ASP A 96 -19.24 18.66 -1.90
C ASP A 96 -18.52 17.38 -2.37
N ALA A 97 -17.19 17.42 -2.38
CA ALA A 97 -16.37 16.25 -2.67
C ALA A 97 -16.61 15.14 -1.64
N ILE A 98 -16.56 15.46 -0.33
CA ILE A 98 -16.81 14.50 0.75
C ILE A 98 -18.22 13.92 0.66
N VAL A 99 -19.23 14.77 0.41
CA VAL A 99 -20.62 14.30 0.25
C VAL A 99 -20.78 13.40 -0.97
N ARG A 100 -20.12 13.74 -2.08
CA ARG A 100 -20.16 12.93 -3.30
C ARG A 100 -19.47 11.58 -3.14
N ILE A 101 -18.32 11.56 -2.51
CA ILE A 101 -17.50 10.39 -2.27
C ILE A 101 -18.11 9.49 -1.19
N GLY A 102 -18.70 10.09 -0.15
CA GLY A 102 -19.12 9.41 1.06
C GLY A 102 -18.00 9.23 2.08
N LEU A 103 -18.34 9.22 3.37
CA LEU A 103 -17.37 9.21 4.47
C LEU A 103 -16.44 7.98 4.45
N SER A 104 -16.96 6.79 4.15
CA SER A 104 -16.17 5.56 4.05
C SER A 104 -15.07 5.66 2.97
N ASN A 105 -15.44 6.15 1.79
CA ASN A 105 -14.48 6.33 0.70
C ASN A 105 -13.49 7.48 0.96
N VAL A 106 -13.88 8.51 1.74
CA VAL A 106 -12.95 9.59 2.14
C VAL A 106 -11.80 9.05 2.95
N ASN A 107 -12.07 8.15 3.91
CA ASN A 107 -11.01 7.46 4.66
C ASN A 107 -10.03 6.74 3.72
N ASP A 108 -10.54 5.96 2.77
CA ASP A 108 -9.73 5.23 1.79
C ASP A 108 -8.86 6.18 0.95
N ILE A 109 -9.43 7.32 0.50
CA ILE A 109 -8.71 8.31 -0.28
C ILE A 109 -7.61 8.99 0.55
N VAL A 110 -7.89 9.36 1.80
CA VAL A 110 -6.89 9.93 2.69
C VAL A 110 -5.74 8.96 2.89
N MET A 111 -6.04 7.68 3.14
CA MET A 111 -5.02 6.64 3.25
C MET A 111 -4.23 6.45 1.95
N MET A 112 -4.90 6.48 0.80
CA MET A 112 -4.23 6.39 -0.51
C MET A 112 -3.30 7.59 -0.74
N VAL A 113 -3.72 8.80 -0.41
CA VAL A 113 -2.90 10.02 -0.50
C VAL A 113 -1.67 9.90 0.38
N VAL A 114 -1.85 9.49 1.63
CA VAL A 114 -0.76 9.34 2.60
C VAL A 114 0.24 8.29 2.15
N THR A 115 -0.23 7.14 1.66
CA THR A 115 0.65 6.04 1.25
C THR A 115 1.33 6.28 -0.11
N SER A 116 0.73 7.08 -0.98
CA SER A 116 1.29 7.42 -2.30
C SER A 116 2.16 8.68 -2.29
N SER A 117 2.09 9.48 -1.22
CA SER A 117 2.83 10.73 -1.10
C SER A 117 4.28 10.50 -0.67
N THR A 118 5.03 11.59 -0.60
CA THR A 118 6.43 11.65 -0.19
C THR A 118 6.74 11.11 1.23
N MET A 119 5.78 10.46 1.89
CA MET A 119 5.95 9.86 3.21
C MET A 119 7.09 8.82 3.24
N PHE A 120 7.27 8.11 2.14
CA PHE A 120 8.30 7.10 2.00
C PHE A 120 9.38 7.56 1.02
N ARG A 121 10.20 8.54 1.44
CA ARG A 121 11.44 8.86 0.71
C ARG A 121 12.60 8.11 1.36
N VAL A 122 13.02 7.02 0.76
CA VAL A 122 14.14 6.22 1.26
C VAL A 122 15.30 6.38 0.29
N HIS A 123 16.26 7.20 0.68
CA HIS A 123 17.39 7.54 -0.18
C HIS A 123 18.13 6.30 -0.70
N GLY A 124 18.32 6.24 -2.02
CA GLY A 124 18.93 5.10 -2.71
C GLY A 124 17.95 3.97 -3.07
N PHE A 125 16.68 4.06 -2.67
CA PHE A 125 15.64 3.06 -2.97
C PHE A 125 14.46 3.65 -3.76
N ASP A 126 14.66 4.77 -4.44
CA ASP A 126 13.60 5.50 -5.13
C ASP A 126 12.82 4.63 -6.14
N GLU A 127 13.51 3.75 -6.88
CA GLU A 127 12.88 2.81 -7.81
C GLU A 127 12.02 1.79 -7.08
N HIS A 128 12.53 1.19 -6.00
CA HIS A 128 11.76 0.23 -5.18
C HIS A 128 10.54 0.89 -4.56
N VAL A 129 10.71 2.06 -3.94
CA VAL A 129 9.60 2.84 -3.34
C VAL A 129 8.54 3.17 -4.39
N THR A 130 8.96 3.67 -5.57
CA THR A 130 8.04 3.96 -6.68
C THR A 130 7.29 2.71 -7.14
N ARG A 131 7.97 1.58 -7.23
CA ARG A 131 7.37 0.30 -7.60
C ARG A 131 6.29 -0.13 -6.61
N VAL A 132 6.60 -0.12 -5.31
CA VAL A 132 5.66 -0.53 -4.26
C VAL A 132 4.49 0.45 -4.17
N THR A 133 4.75 1.76 -4.10
CA THR A 133 3.70 2.79 -3.99
C THR A 133 2.77 2.83 -5.20
N SER A 134 3.25 2.50 -6.40
CA SER A 134 2.40 2.43 -7.60
C SER A 134 1.41 1.27 -7.56
N ARG A 135 1.71 0.21 -6.80
CA ARG A 135 0.81 -0.95 -6.63
C ARG A 135 -0.34 -0.65 -5.69
N PHE A 136 -0.13 0.13 -4.65
CA PHE A 136 -1.14 0.43 -3.64
C PHE A 136 -2.50 0.82 -4.22
N PRO A 137 -2.63 1.91 -4.99
CA PRO A 137 -3.90 2.31 -5.56
C PRO A 137 -4.43 1.32 -6.61
N ALA A 138 -3.55 0.63 -7.32
CA ALA A 138 -3.94 -0.35 -8.33
C ALA A 138 -4.56 -1.60 -7.67
N THR A 139 -3.89 -2.19 -6.69
CA THR A 139 -4.40 -3.36 -5.95
C THR A 139 -5.65 -3.00 -5.15
N ALA A 140 -5.74 -1.78 -4.58
CA ALA A 140 -6.94 -1.29 -3.92
C ALA A 140 -8.15 -1.22 -4.87
N LEU A 141 -7.98 -0.64 -6.06
CA LEU A 141 -9.03 -0.59 -7.08
C LEU A 141 -9.44 -2.00 -7.54
N ALA A 142 -8.48 -2.87 -7.82
CA ALA A 142 -8.76 -4.25 -8.21
C ALA A 142 -9.53 -5.00 -7.12
N ALA A 143 -9.11 -4.90 -5.86
CA ALA A 143 -9.78 -5.51 -4.72
C ALA A 143 -11.23 -5.03 -4.56
N ARG A 144 -11.46 -3.73 -4.72
CA ARG A 144 -12.81 -3.13 -4.73
C ARG A 144 -13.69 -3.72 -5.83
N LEU A 145 -13.18 -3.83 -7.06
CA LEU A 145 -13.93 -4.35 -8.19
C LEU A 145 -14.23 -5.84 -8.05
N ILE A 146 -13.29 -6.62 -7.54
CA ILE A 146 -13.50 -8.04 -7.22
C ILE A 146 -14.57 -8.18 -6.12
N ALA A 147 -14.49 -7.38 -5.06
CA ALA A 147 -15.51 -7.38 -4.00
C ALA A 147 -16.90 -7.02 -4.56
N GLN A 148 -16.97 -6.05 -5.47
CA GLN A 148 -18.22 -5.69 -6.16
C GLN A 148 -18.78 -6.85 -6.98
N ALA A 149 -17.95 -7.56 -7.73
CA ALA A 149 -18.36 -8.74 -8.51
C ALA A 149 -18.87 -9.87 -7.62
N LEU A 150 -18.34 -9.99 -6.40
CA LEU A 150 -18.74 -10.95 -5.36
C LEU A 150 -19.88 -10.45 -4.46
N ARG A 151 -20.36 -9.21 -4.63
CA ARG A 151 -21.39 -8.56 -3.79
C ARG A 151 -20.97 -8.44 -2.32
N LEU A 152 -19.71 -8.14 -2.07
CA LEU A 152 -19.09 -7.97 -0.75
C LEU A 152 -18.89 -6.48 -0.42
N PRO A 153 -18.63 -6.12 0.85
CA PRO A 153 -18.28 -4.74 1.23
C PRO A 153 -17.03 -4.24 0.49
N MET A 154 -17.22 -3.24 -0.37
CA MET A 154 -16.18 -2.71 -1.25
C MET A 154 -15.13 -1.88 -0.51
N GLU A 155 -15.53 -1.18 0.56
CA GLU A 155 -14.66 -0.29 1.34
C GLU A 155 -13.57 -1.06 2.06
N SER A 156 -13.93 -2.15 2.74
CA SER A 156 -12.94 -2.98 3.45
C SER A 156 -11.98 -3.67 2.49
N ALA A 157 -12.46 -4.07 1.31
CA ALA A 157 -11.62 -4.66 0.28
C ALA A 157 -10.63 -3.64 -0.31
N PHE A 158 -11.08 -2.40 -0.53
CA PHE A 158 -10.22 -1.32 -1.00
C PHE A 158 -9.07 -1.06 -0.02
N THR A 159 -9.39 -0.82 1.26
CA THR A 159 -8.38 -0.58 2.31
C THR A 159 -7.42 -1.75 2.45
N ALA A 160 -7.91 -3.00 2.37
CA ALA A 160 -7.08 -4.19 2.42
C ALA A 160 -6.09 -4.25 1.25
N GLY A 161 -6.56 -4.02 0.02
CA GLY A 161 -5.71 -3.94 -1.16
C GLY A 161 -4.72 -2.78 -1.14
N LEU A 162 -5.11 -1.63 -0.54
CA LEU A 162 -4.24 -0.46 -0.42
C LEU A 162 -3.04 -0.70 0.49
N LEU A 163 -3.23 -1.42 1.60
CA LEU A 163 -2.27 -1.47 2.68
C LEU A 163 -1.57 -2.83 2.84
N HIS A 164 -1.85 -3.80 1.96
CA HIS A 164 -1.28 -5.15 2.10
C HIS A 164 0.25 -5.17 2.17
N ASP A 165 0.91 -4.31 1.40
CA ASP A 165 2.37 -4.19 1.30
C ASP A 165 2.97 -3.02 2.10
N ILE A 166 2.19 -2.33 2.95
CA ILE A 166 2.68 -1.17 3.71
C ILE A 166 3.89 -1.50 4.58
N GLY A 167 3.98 -2.74 5.04
CA GLY A 167 5.08 -3.23 5.86
C GLY A 167 6.43 -3.22 5.14
N ASP A 168 6.46 -3.34 3.81
CA ASP A 168 7.70 -3.26 3.01
C ASP A 168 8.37 -1.90 3.19
N LEU A 169 7.63 -0.82 2.96
CA LEU A 169 8.15 0.53 3.06
C LEU A 169 8.51 0.94 4.49
N ILE A 170 7.71 0.54 5.47
CA ILE A 170 7.98 0.84 6.88
C ILE A 170 9.22 0.10 7.37
N LEU A 171 9.40 -1.17 6.98
CA LEU A 171 10.57 -1.95 7.33
C LEU A 171 11.83 -1.39 6.64
N LEU A 172 11.75 -1.09 5.36
CA LEU A 172 12.84 -0.49 4.60
C LEU A 172 13.28 0.86 5.21
N ASP A 173 12.34 1.77 5.47
CA ASP A 173 12.60 3.06 6.10
C ASP A 173 13.29 2.89 7.46
N ARG A 174 12.81 1.95 8.28
CA ARG A 174 13.42 1.64 9.58
C ARG A 174 14.84 1.11 9.43
N CYS A 175 15.09 0.20 8.51
CA CYS A 175 16.41 -0.37 8.28
C CYS A 175 17.43 0.69 7.83
N VAL A 176 17.01 1.62 6.96
CA VAL A 176 17.87 2.72 6.49
C VAL A 176 18.12 3.73 7.62
N LYS A 177 17.07 4.16 8.33
CA LYS A 177 17.20 5.10 9.46
C LYS A 177 18.06 4.58 10.61
N THR A 178 18.08 3.28 10.82
CA THR A 178 18.92 2.66 11.87
C THR A 178 20.30 2.23 11.37
N GLY A 179 20.63 2.52 10.10
CA GLY A 179 21.93 2.20 9.48
C GLY A 179 22.18 0.71 9.23
N LYS A 180 21.14 -0.15 9.36
CA LYS A 180 21.21 -1.58 9.02
C LYS A 180 21.35 -1.79 7.52
N ILE A 181 20.67 -0.96 6.73
CA ILE A 181 20.82 -0.86 5.28
C ILE A 181 21.43 0.50 4.96
N LYS A 182 22.50 0.48 4.14
CA LYS A 182 23.16 1.70 3.67
C LYS A 182 22.89 1.87 2.17
N PRO A 183 22.72 3.12 1.67
CA PRO A 183 22.44 3.37 0.24
C PRO A 183 23.49 2.78 -0.71
N GLU A 184 24.74 2.65 -0.28
CA GLU A 184 25.82 2.08 -1.08
C GLU A 184 25.60 0.59 -1.41
N MET A 185 24.89 -0.15 -0.53
CA MET A 185 24.59 -1.58 -0.72
C MET A 185 23.69 -1.82 -1.93
N VAL A 186 22.84 -0.84 -2.29
CA VAL A 186 21.93 -0.95 -3.44
C VAL A 186 22.67 -1.06 -4.76
N LYS A 187 23.89 -0.50 -4.84
CA LYS A 187 24.72 -0.53 -6.05
C LYS A 187 25.35 -1.90 -6.32
N GLU A 188 25.36 -2.76 -5.32
CA GLU A 188 25.90 -4.10 -5.39
C GLU A 188 24.77 -5.11 -5.60
N PRO A 189 24.67 -5.77 -6.78
CA PRO A 189 23.52 -6.64 -7.11
C PRO A 189 23.25 -7.73 -6.07
N VAL A 190 24.29 -8.29 -5.46
CA VAL A 190 24.16 -9.34 -4.43
C VAL A 190 23.45 -8.78 -3.18
N PHE A 191 23.88 -7.60 -2.71
CA PHE A 191 23.25 -6.98 -1.54
C PHE A 191 21.82 -6.51 -1.83
N TYR A 192 21.58 -5.98 -3.02
CA TYR A 192 20.24 -5.61 -3.45
C TYR A 192 19.28 -6.82 -3.40
N SER A 193 19.71 -7.96 -3.96
CA SER A 193 18.91 -9.20 -3.90
C SER A 193 18.64 -9.63 -2.46
N VAL A 194 19.66 -9.67 -1.61
CA VAL A 194 19.52 -10.05 -0.20
C VAL A 194 18.56 -9.12 0.54
N ILE A 195 18.64 -7.80 0.30
CA ILE A 195 17.72 -6.83 0.91
C ILE A 195 16.29 -7.11 0.46
N MET A 196 16.05 -7.29 -0.84
CA MET A 196 14.70 -7.53 -1.38
C MET A 196 14.11 -8.84 -0.85
N ASP A 197 14.89 -9.91 -0.78
CA ASP A 197 14.45 -11.20 -0.25
C ASP A 197 14.12 -11.11 1.25
N ALA A 198 14.94 -10.39 2.03
CA ALA A 198 14.71 -10.20 3.45
C ALA A 198 13.49 -9.30 3.73
N LEU A 199 13.28 -8.23 2.95
CA LEU A 199 12.05 -7.41 3.02
C LEU A 199 10.83 -8.26 2.70
N ARG A 200 10.88 -9.02 1.60
CA ARG A 200 9.80 -9.92 1.17
C ARG A 200 9.43 -10.94 2.24
N ALA A 201 10.42 -11.49 2.94
CA ALA A 201 10.19 -12.48 4.01
C ALA A 201 9.55 -11.89 5.28
N ASN A 202 9.63 -10.57 5.49
CA ASN A 202 9.26 -9.94 6.77
C ASN A 202 8.14 -8.89 6.65
N HIS A 203 7.87 -8.32 5.46
CA HIS A 203 6.94 -7.18 5.31
C HIS A 203 5.50 -7.52 5.73
N ALA A 204 5.01 -8.74 5.45
CA ALA A 204 3.66 -9.14 5.80
C ALA A 204 3.42 -9.06 7.32
N LYS A 205 4.38 -9.54 8.12
CA LYS A 205 4.34 -9.45 9.59
C LYS A 205 4.35 -8.00 10.08
N VAL A 206 5.21 -7.17 9.49
CA VAL A 206 5.29 -5.74 9.81
C VAL A 206 4.01 -5.03 9.41
N GLY A 207 3.48 -5.30 8.21
CA GLY A 207 2.23 -4.75 7.71
C GLY A 207 1.04 -5.06 8.62
N ALA A 208 0.92 -6.31 9.07
CA ALA A 208 -0.12 -6.71 10.02
C ALA A 208 -0.01 -5.95 11.36
N ALA A 209 1.20 -5.79 11.90
CA ALA A 209 1.44 -5.01 13.12
C ALA A 209 1.06 -3.53 12.92
N VAL A 210 1.42 -2.93 11.79
CA VAL A 210 1.06 -1.55 11.42
C VAL A 210 -0.46 -1.40 11.35
N CYS A 211 -1.16 -2.25 10.60
CA CYS A 211 -2.61 -2.21 10.46
C CYS A 211 -3.32 -2.37 11.82
N THR A 212 -2.80 -3.23 12.69
CA THR A 212 -3.32 -3.42 14.06
C THR A 212 -3.16 -2.16 14.91
N ILE A 213 -1.96 -1.54 14.88
CA ILE A 213 -1.66 -0.34 15.67
C ILE A 213 -2.44 0.87 15.17
N TRP A 214 -2.69 0.96 13.86
CA TRP A 214 -3.56 1.97 13.27
C TRP A 214 -5.05 1.68 13.45
N LYS A 215 -5.41 0.58 14.15
CA LYS A 215 -6.79 0.17 14.43
C LYS A 215 -7.63 -0.06 13.18
N LEU A 216 -7.01 -0.59 12.12
CA LEU A 216 -7.71 -0.93 10.89
C LEU A 216 -8.59 -2.19 11.07
N PRO A 217 -9.59 -2.39 10.19
CA PRO A 217 -10.44 -3.57 10.22
C PRO A 217 -9.63 -4.87 10.20
N SER A 218 -10.15 -5.92 10.86
CA SER A 218 -9.51 -7.25 10.91
C SER A 218 -9.26 -7.85 9.52
N SER A 219 -10.12 -7.54 8.54
CA SER A 219 -9.93 -7.91 7.13
C SER A 219 -8.66 -7.32 6.52
N THR A 220 -8.32 -6.08 6.86
CA THR A 220 -7.08 -5.42 6.41
C THR A 220 -5.86 -6.03 7.08
N VAL A 221 -5.95 -6.34 8.38
CA VAL A 221 -4.87 -7.03 9.12
C VAL A 221 -4.63 -8.42 8.54
N GLU A 222 -5.70 -9.18 8.27
CA GLU A 222 -5.62 -10.50 7.63
C GLU A 222 -4.97 -10.43 6.25
N ALA A 223 -5.40 -9.50 5.41
CA ALA A 223 -4.80 -9.30 4.09
C ALA A 223 -3.31 -8.98 4.19
N ALA A 224 -2.90 -8.03 5.01
CA ALA A 224 -1.50 -7.67 5.20
C ALA A 224 -0.66 -8.85 5.73
N SER A 225 -1.25 -9.71 6.59
CA SER A 225 -0.55 -10.83 7.21
C SER A 225 -0.34 -12.02 6.28
N HIS A 226 -1.31 -12.31 5.39
CA HIS A 226 -1.40 -13.60 4.69
C HIS A 226 -1.49 -13.53 3.16
N HIS A 227 -1.37 -12.35 2.52
CA HIS A 227 -1.54 -12.22 1.06
C HIS A 227 -0.52 -13.03 0.23
N HIS A 228 0.60 -13.45 0.82
CA HIS A 228 1.56 -14.35 0.18
C HIS A 228 1.36 -15.83 0.53
N ASP A 229 0.55 -16.11 1.53
CA ASP A 229 0.31 -17.48 2.02
C ASP A 229 -0.89 -18.13 1.31
N TYR A 230 -1.30 -17.57 0.15
CA TYR A 230 -2.41 -18.13 -0.59
C TYR A 230 -2.17 -19.63 -0.86
N LYS A 231 -3.09 -20.44 -0.37
CA LYS A 231 -3.20 -21.86 -0.66
C LYS A 231 -4.65 -22.17 -0.99
N LEU A 232 -4.87 -23.05 -1.94
CA LEU A 232 -6.20 -23.53 -2.30
C LEU A 232 -6.97 -23.98 -1.03
N GLY A 233 -8.18 -23.44 -0.81
CA GLY A 233 -9.01 -23.73 0.35
C GLY A 233 -8.54 -23.05 1.65
N SER A 234 -7.69 -22.02 1.59
CA SER A 234 -7.33 -21.25 2.77
C SER A 234 -8.54 -20.51 3.35
N HIS A 235 -8.61 -20.40 4.68
CA HIS A 235 -9.71 -19.68 5.36
C HIS A 235 -9.49 -18.15 5.40
N HIS A 236 -8.41 -17.64 4.82
CA HIS A 236 -8.07 -16.21 4.81
C HIS A 236 -8.70 -15.52 3.61
N PHE A 237 -9.99 -15.25 3.69
CA PHE A 237 -10.75 -14.70 2.56
C PHE A 237 -10.22 -13.34 2.08
N SER A 238 -9.92 -12.42 2.99
CA SER A 238 -9.41 -11.08 2.63
C SER A 238 -8.03 -11.15 2.00
N ALA A 239 -7.17 -12.06 2.46
CA ALA A 239 -5.87 -12.31 1.86
C ALA A 239 -5.98 -12.89 0.46
N ASN A 240 -6.89 -13.86 0.25
CA ASN A 240 -7.16 -14.44 -1.08
C ASN A 240 -7.70 -13.40 -2.06
N LEU A 241 -8.59 -12.51 -1.58
CA LEU A 241 -9.13 -11.41 -2.38
C LEU A 241 -8.02 -10.44 -2.81
N VAL A 242 -7.10 -10.10 -1.89
CA VAL A 242 -5.96 -9.23 -2.19
C VAL A 242 -4.96 -9.93 -3.12
N ALA A 243 -4.70 -11.23 -2.96
CA ALA A 243 -3.85 -12.00 -3.88
C ALA A 243 -4.42 -12.02 -5.31
N ALA A 244 -5.74 -12.13 -5.45
CA ALA A 244 -6.41 -12.02 -6.74
C ALA A 244 -6.31 -10.60 -7.32
N ALA A 245 -6.46 -9.58 -6.49
CA ALA A 245 -6.32 -8.17 -6.89
C ALA A 245 -4.89 -7.85 -7.33
N ASP A 246 -3.91 -8.39 -6.64
CA ASP A 246 -2.50 -8.22 -6.97
C ASP A 246 -2.15 -8.90 -8.31
N THR A 247 -2.78 -10.03 -8.62
CA THR A 247 -2.72 -10.65 -9.95
C THR A 247 -3.21 -9.70 -11.05
N PHE A 248 -4.27 -8.92 -10.82
CA PHE A 248 -4.74 -7.91 -11.78
C PHE A 248 -3.72 -6.80 -11.99
N ALA A 249 -3.06 -6.35 -10.92
CA ALA A 249 -1.98 -5.36 -11.03
C ALA A 249 -0.78 -5.92 -11.84
N ASP A 250 -0.42 -7.19 -11.65
CA ASP A 250 0.63 -7.87 -12.41
C ASP A 250 0.29 -7.98 -13.91
N ILE A 251 -0.94 -8.36 -14.24
CA ILE A 251 -1.43 -8.44 -15.61
C ILE A 251 -1.31 -7.09 -16.32
N MET A 252 -1.58 -6.00 -15.61
CA MET A 252 -1.47 -4.64 -16.13
C MET A 252 -0.04 -4.09 -16.10
N GLY A 253 0.94 -4.87 -15.60
CA GLY A 253 2.35 -4.48 -15.53
C GLY A 253 2.61 -3.37 -14.51
N ILE A 254 1.84 -3.33 -13.41
CA ILE A 254 2.00 -2.30 -12.38
C ILE A 254 3.04 -2.76 -11.35
N GLY A 255 4.13 -2.01 -11.23
CA GLY A 255 5.19 -2.30 -10.27
C GLY A 255 6.02 -3.56 -10.57
N VAL A 256 5.79 -4.23 -11.70
CA VAL A 256 6.57 -5.39 -12.15
C VAL A 256 7.15 -5.17 -13.54
N PRO A 257 8.37 -5.65 -13.82
CA PRO A 257 9.01 -5.45 -15.13
C PRO A 257 8.32 -6.21 -16.26
N ASN A 258 7.70 -7.36 -15.97
CA ASN A 258 7.06 -8.23 -16.95
C ASN A 258 5.55 -8.31 -16.71
N LYS A 259 4.80 -7.99 -17.76
CA LYS A 259 3.35 -8.11 -17.77
C LYS A 259 2.95 -9.59 -17.78
N ARG A 260 2.10 -9.99 -16.84
CA ARG A 260 1.56 -11.35 -16.76
C ARG A 260 0.37 -11.51 -17.70
N ILE A 261 0.17 -12.73 -18.24
CA ILE A 261 -1.05 -13.07 -18.99
C ILE A 261 -2.12 -13.51 -17.96
N CYS A 262 -3.32 -12.99 -18.10
CA CYS A 262 -4.44 -13.41 -17.28
C CYS A 262 -4.91 -14.82 -17.68
N ASP A 263 -4.92 -15.72 -16.73
CA ASP A 263 -5.69 -16.97 -16.80
C ASP A 263 -6.92 -16.86 -15.91
N PRO A 264 -8.13 -16.66 -16.46
CA PRO A 264 -9.37 -16.61 -15.67
C PRO A 264 -9.66 -17.91 -14.90
N ALA A 265 -8.97 -19.00 -15.21
CA ALA A 265 -9.10 -20.29 -14.54
C ALA A 265 -8.11 -20.47 -13.39
N GLU A 266 -7.31 -19.45 -13.03
CA GLU A 266 -6.41 -19.54 -11.87
C GLU A 266 -7.16 -19.91 -10.59
N ALA A 267 -6.47 -20.68 -9.75
CA ALA A 267 -7.05 -21.21 -8.53
C ALA A 267 -7.60 -20.13 -7.60
N VAL A 268 -6.92 -18.98 -7.50
CA VAL A 268 -7.31 -17.86 -6.64
C VAL A 268 -8.69 -17.31 -6.99
N PHE A 269 -9.03 -17.22 -8.28
CA PHE A 269 -10.34 -16.76 -8.72
C PHE A 269 -11.43 -17.76 -8.44
N LYS A 270 -11.13 -19.05 -8.64
CA LYS A 270 -12.06 -20.15 -8.33
C LYS A 270 -12.38 -20.25 -6.84
N ASP A 271 -11.37 -20.10 -5.98
CA ASP A 271 -11.54 -20.11 -4.53
C ASP A 271 -12.41 -18.97 -4.03
N LEU A 272 -12.34 -17.82 -4.69
CA LEU A 272 -13.24 -16.70 -4.42
C LEU A 272 -14.65 -16.90 -4.97
N GLY A 273 -14.90 -17.97 -5.74
CA GLY A 273 -16.19 -18.23 -6.39
C GLY A 273 -16.43 -17.37 -7.63
N LEU A 274 -15.38 -16.77 -8.20
CA LEU A 274 -15.48 -15.99 -9.45
C LEU A 274 -15.55 -16.93 -10.66
N LYS A 275 -16.53 -16.69 -11.54
CA LYS A 275 -16.58 -17.33 -12.85
C LYS A 275 -15.63 -16.65 -13.82
N ALA A 276 -15.12 -17.38 -14.81
CA ALA A 276 -14.19 -16.85 -15.82
C ALA A 276 -14.69 -15.57 -16.50
N GLU A 277 -16.00 -15.49 -16.81
CA GLU A 277 -16.64 -14.30 -17.39
C GLU A 277 -16.59 -13.09 -16.45
N GLN A 278 -16.78 -13.34 -15.13
CA GLN A 278 -16.69 -12.28 -14.12
C GLN A 278 -15.23 -11.78 -13.98
N VAL A 279 -14.25 -12.69 -13.99
CA VAL A 279 -12.82 -12.33 -13.97
C VAL A 279 -12.50 -11.43 -15.18
N THR A 280 -12.88 -11.84 -16.39
CA THR A 280 -12.61 -11.10 -17.62
C THR A 280 -13.29 -9.73 -17.61
N SER A 281 -14.58 -9.66 -17.23
CA SER A 281 -15.32 -8.39 -17.18
C SER A 281 -14.78 -7.45 -16.11
N THR A 282 -14.37 -7.97 -14.96
CA THR A 282 -13.80 -7.19 -13.85
C THR A 282 -12.40 -6.66 -14.23
N LEU A 283 -11.59 -7.46 -14.92
CA LEU A 283 -10.29 -7.04 -15.41
C LEU A 283 -10.42 -5.94 -16.48
N ASP A 284 -11.39 -6.04 -17.39
CA ASP A 284 -11.68 -4.99 -18.38
C ASP A 284 -12.10 -3.68 -17.69
N GLN A 285 -12.98 -3.76 -16.69
CA GLN A 285 -13.39 -2.60 -15.90
C GLN A 285 -12.20 -2.01 -15.12
N PHE A 286 -11.34 -2.85 -14.55
CA PHE A 286 -10.12 -2.42 -13.88
C PHE A 286 -9.22 -1.63 -14.85
N GLY A 287 -8.97 -2.15 -16.06
CA GLY A 287 -8.17 -1.46 -17.06
C GLY A 287 -8.72 -0.08 -17.44
N LYS A 288 -10.06 0.06 -17.54
CA LYS A 288 -10.73 1.34 -17.85
C LYS A 288 -10.62 2.36 -16.71
N LEU A 289 -10.69 1.91 -15.46
CA LEU A 289 -10.64 2.77 -14.27
C LEU A 289 -9.24 3.04 -13.73
N LEU A 290 -8.26 2.22 -14.09
CA LEU A 290 -6.87 2.33 -13.61
C LEU A 290 -6.26 3.75 -13.78
N PRO A 291 -6.49 4.49 -14.87
CA PRO A 291 -6.01 5.87 -14.98
C PRO A 291 -6.54 6.80 -13.89
N SER A 292 -7.72 6.53 -13.34
CA SER A 292 -8.35 7.37 -12.29
C SER A 292 -7.63 7.30 -10.95
N VAL A 293 -6.89 6.22 -10.67
CA VAL A 293 -6.14 6.04 -9.43
C VAL A 293 -4.65 6.30 -9.59
N ARG A 294 -4.16 6.49 -10.82
CA ARG A 294 -2.78 6.90 -11.11
C ARG A 294 -2.52 8.40 -10.94
N ILE A 295 -3.52 9.17 -10.56
CA ILE A 295 -3.45 10.63 -10.35
C ILE A 295 -2.52 10.97 -9.15
N PHE A 296 -2.17 9.99 -8.32
CA PHE A 296 -1.38 10.13 -7.10
C PHE A 296 0.14 9.96 -7.32
N LYS A 297 0.66 10.31 -8.51
CA LYS A 297 2.09 10.33 -8.81
C LYS A 297 2.74 11.63 -8.36
#